data_37e1ec3341dbe5bc2e870684c66b5fd2
#
_entry.id   37e1ec3341dbe5bc2e870684c66b5fd2
#
_cell.length_a   1.000
_cell.length_b   1.000
_cell.length_c   1.000
_cell.angle_alpha   90.00
_cell.angle_beta   90.00
_cell.angle_gamma   90.00
#
_symmetry.space_group_name_H-M   'P 1'
#
loop_
_entity.id
_entity.type
_entity.pdbx_description
1 polymer ?
#
loop_
_entity_poly.entity_id
_entity_poly.type
_entity_poly.pdbx_seq_one_letter_code
_entity_poly.pdbx_strand_id
1 'polypeptide(L)'
;MLCRSDKAMRQVPHKTASIELPNDKFLKEVRTLIAAGHDVTLRVRGVSMRPFLEDRRDQIVLTQPGVVKVGDAVLAEIAPGKYVYHRIISIEGDKVTLRGDGNVYGTEQCRLEDVAAATKELIRKGRSYSAQGKAWRYYSALWPSWSFARRVLLKLYRMLKLYK
;
A
#
# COMPACT_ATOMS: atom_id res chain seq x y z
N MET A 1 -30.74 -42.82 -1.00
CA MET A 1 -29.29 -43.01 -1.22
C MET A 1 -28.72 -41.62 -1.63
N LEU A 2 -28.27 -40.86 -0.64
CA LEU A 2 -27.82 -39.45 -0.79
C LEU A 2 -26.31 -39.42 -0.87
N CYS A 3 -25.76 -39.01 -2.00
CA CYS A 3 -24.34 -38.83 -2.19
C CYS A 3 -24.01 -37.37 -1.88
N ARG A 4 -23.42 -37.11 -0.69
CA ARG A 4 -22.79 -35.84 -0.32
C ARG A 4 -21.42 -35.80 -0.97
N SER A 5 -21.17 -34.87 -1.88
CA SER A 5 -19.84 -34.55 -2.34
C SER A 5 -19.32 -33.33 -1.56
N ASP A 6 -18.55 -33.61 -0.52
CA ASP A 6 -17.73 -32.64 0.17
C ASP A 6 -16.58 -32.21 -0.74
N LYS A 7 -16.69 -31.03 -1.34
CA LYS A 7 -15.61 -30.39 -2.07
C LYS A 7 -14.74 -29.61 -1.09
N ALA A 8 -13.82 -30.32 -0.45
CA ALA A 8 -12.78 -29.69 0.36
C ALA A 8 -11.94 -28.76 -0.52
N MET A 9 -12.09 -27.47 -0.28
CA MET A 9 -11.26 -26.41 -0.88
C MET A 9 -9.84 -26.54 -0.34
N ARG A 10 -8.92 -27.09 -1.12
CA ARG A 10 -7.49 -27.13 -0.81
C ARG A 10 -6.98 -25.69 -0.73
N GLN A 11 -6.68 -25.25 0.47
CA GLN A 11 -5.85 -24.06 0.70
C GLN A 11 -4.43 -24.38 0.23
N VAL A 12 -3.99 -23.69 -0.83
CA VAL A 12 -2.59 -23.73 -1.29
C VAL A 12 -1.77 -22.96 -0.28
N PRO A 13 -0.75 -23.56 0.37
CA PRO A 13 0.10 -22.84 1.31
C PRO A 13 0.96 -21.84 0.53
N HIS A 14 0.73 -20.55 0.74
CA HIS A 14 1.64 -19.51 0.25
C HIS A 14 2.98 -19.65 0.98
N LYS A 15 3.99 -20.20 0.31
CA LYS A 15 5.37 -20.14 0.78
C LYS A 15 5.83 -18.69 0.79
N THR A 16 5.90 -18.09 1.96
CA THR A 16 6.50 -16.77 2.17
C THR A 16 8.01 -16.95 2.23
N ALA A 17 8.69 -16.76 1.11
CA ALA A 17 10.15 -16.69 1.08
C ALA A 17 10.56 -15.29 1.58
N SER A 18 11.19 -15.23 2.76
CA SER A 18 11.79 -14.00 3.30
C SER A 18 13.21 -13.90 2.79
N ILE A 19 13.44 -13.24 1.66
CA ILE A 19 14.76 -12.89 1.16
C ILE A 19 14.98 -11.41 1.44
N GLU A 20 16.00 -11.06 2.21
CA GLU A 20 16.46 -9.66 2.38
C GLU A 20 17.31 -9.27 1.16
N LEU A 21 16.65 -8.85 0.10
CA LEU A 21 17.33 -8.22 -1.04
C LEU A 21 17.47 -6.71 -0.80
N PRO A 22 18.51 -6.04 -1.37
CA PRO A 22 18.58 -4.58 -1.44
C PRO A 22 17.27 -4.04 -2.02
N ASN A 23 16.73 -2.98 -1.42
CA ASN A 23 15.36 -2.50 -1.66
C ASN A 23 15.04 -2.23 -3.13
N ASP A 24 16.01 -1.73 -3.89
CA ASP A 24 15.92 -1.41 -5.31
C ASP A 24 15.76 -2.65 -6.20
N LYS A 25 16.60 -3.66 -6.01
CA LYS A 25 16.52 -4.93 -6.78
C LYS A 25 15.22 -5.69 -6.49
N PHE A 26 14.87 -5.80 -5.23
CA PHE A 26 13.64 -6.46 -4.79
C PHE A 26 12.39 -5.80 -5.39
N LEU A 27 12.28 -4.47 -5.33
CA LEU A 27 11.11 -3.77 -5.86
C LEU A 27 11.04 -3.78 -7.38
N LYS A 28 12.19 -3.88 -8.07
CA LYS A 28 12.23 -4.11 -9.51
C LYS A 28 11.65 -5.49 -9.88
N GLU A 29 11.98 -6.54 -9.13
CA GLU A 29 11.39 -7.86 -9.34
C GLU A 29 9.88 -7.87 -9.05
N VAL A 30 9.45 -7.19 -8.00
CA VAL A 30 8.02 -6.99 -7.69
C VAL A 30 7.31 -6.35 -8.89
N ARG A 31 7.86 -5.28 -9.47
CA ARG A 31 7.31 -4.64 -10.67
C ARG A 31 7.19 -5.64 -11.83
N THR A 32 8.19 -6.46 -12.05
CA THR A 32 8.19 -7.49 -13.11
C THR A 32 7.09 -8.52 -12.90
N LEU A 33 6.92 -9.03 -11.67
CA LEU A 33 5.86 -9.99 -11.34
C LEU A 33 4.46 -9.39 -11.53
N ILE A 34 4.29 -8.13 -11.11
CA ILE A 34 3.03 -7.42 -11.28
C ILE A 34 2.73 -7.18 -12.76
N ALA A 35 3.71 -6.77 -13.56
CA ALA A 35 3.56 -6.60 -15.00
C ALA A 35 3.20 -7.92 -15.71
N ALA A 36 3.65 -9.07 -15.16
CA ALA A 36 3.26 -10.40 -15.62
C ALA A 36 1.86 -10.86 -15.15
N GLY A 37 1.12 -10.01 -14.42
CA GLY A 37 -0.25 -10.29 -13.97
C GLY A 37 -0.37 -10.97 -12.62
N HIS A 38 0.72 -11.06 -11.85
CA HIS A 38 0.69 -11.66 -10.52
C HIS A 38 0.38 -10.64 -9.43
N ASP A 39 -0.46 -11.02 -8.48
CA ASP A 39 -0.60 -10.26 -7.24
C ASP A 39 0.59 -10.55 -6.31
N VAL A 40 1.13 -9.51 -5.69
CA VAL A 40 2.29 -9.64 -4.80
C VAL A 40 1.95 -9.12 -3.41
N THR A 41 2.17 -9.94 -2.39
CA THR A 41 1.97 -9.53 -0.99
C THR A 41 3.29 -9.08 -0.38
N LEU A 42 3.33 -7.84 0.10
CA LEU A 42 4.50 -7.25 0.75
C LEU A 42 4.20 -6.89 2.20
N ARG A 43 5.20 -7.10 3.08
CA ARG A 43 5.15 -6.54 4.43
C ARG A 43 5.56 -5.08 4.41
N VAL A 44 4.75 -4.23 5.02
CA VAL A 44 5.02 -2.79 5.12
C VAL A 44 6.30 -2.55 5.92
N ARG A 45 7.18 -1.71 5.38
CA ARG A 45 8.37 -1.20 6.06
C ARG A 45 8.35 0.31 6.09
N GLY A 46 8.77 0.88 7.21
CA GLY A 46 8.81 2.32 7.41
C GLY A 46 7.52 2.87 8.02
N VAL A 47 7.51 4.18 8.17
CA VAL A 47 6.46 4.91 8.91
C VAL A 47 5.63 5.84 8.05
N SER A 48 5.95 5.91 6.74
CA SER A 48 5.37 6.88 5.82
C SER A 48 3.87 6.68 5.58
N MET A 49 3.31 5.49 5.85
CA MET A 49 1.87 5.20 5.70
C MET A 49 1.13 5.07 7.03
N ARG A 50 1.73 5.56 8.13
CA ARG A 50 1.02 5.71 9.41
C ARG A 50 -0.05 6.79 9.32
N PRO A 51 -1.13 6.68 10.08
CA PRO A 51 -1.46 5.70 11.12
C PRO A 51 -2.16 4.44 10.61
N PHE A 52 -2.56 4.39 9.34
CA PHE A 52 -3.34 3.26 8.84
C PHE A 52 -2.50 1.98 8.76
N LEU A 53 -1.32 2.07 8.16
CA LEU A 53 -0.38 0.96 8.06
C LEU A 53 0.80 1.14 9.01
N GLU A 54 1.14 0.06 9.71
CA GLU A 54 2.20 0.05 10.71
C GLU A 54 3.40 -0.78 10.24
N ASP A 55 4.60 -0.26 10.50
CA ASP A 55 5.87 -0.88 10.16
C ASP A 55 5.95 -2.33 10.65
N ARG A 56 6.39 -3.24 9.79
CA ARG A 56 6.63 -4.66 10.04
C ARG A 56 5.44 -5.46 10.60
N ARG A 57 4.31 -4.82 10.88
CA ARG A 57 3.09 -5.46 11.37
C ARG A 57 2.12 -5.77 10.25
N ASP A 58 1.92 -4.81 9.36
CA ASP A 58 0.87 -4.86 8.34
C ASP A 58 1.45 -5.28 6.98
N GLN A 59 0.58 -5.74 6.10
CA GLN A 59 0.93 -6.16 4.74
C GLN A 59 0.03 -5.47 3.73
N ILE A 60 0.48 -5.41 2.50
CA ILE A 60 -0.27 -4.92 1.35
C ILE A 60 -0.25 -5.96 0.24
N VAL A 61 -1.36 -6.13 -0.45
CA VAL A 61 -1.46 -6.90 -1.68
C VAL A 61 -1.47 -5.93 -2.84
N LEU A 62 -0.46 -6.01 -3.68
CA LEU A 62 -0.27 -5.20 -4.86
C LEU A 62 -0.72 -5.96 -6.10
N THR A 63 -1.33 -5.25 -7.05
CA THR A 63 -1.81 -5.77 -8.33
C THR A 63 -1.44 -4.82 -9.46
N GLN A 64 -1.67 -5.23 -10.71
CA GLN A 64 -1.47 -4.34 -11.86
C GLN A 64 -2.22 -3.02 -11.67
N PRO A 65 -1.56 -1.88 -11.97
CA PRO A 65 -2.24 -0.60 -11.95
C PRO A 65 -3.24 -0.54 -13.10
N GLY A 66 -4.53 -0.50 -12.77
CA GLY A 66 -5.56 -0.12 -13.73
C GLY A 66 -5.67 1.40 -13.81
N VAL A 67 -6.89 1.91 -13.91
CA VAL A 67 -7.14 3.35 -13.80
C VAL A 67 -6.97 3.78 -12.35
N VAL A 68 -5.86 4.45 -12.04
CA VAL A 68 -5.58 5.00 -10.71
C VAL A 68 -6.23 6.37 -10.54
N LYS A 69 -6.57 6.72 -9.30
CA LYS A 69 -7.23 7.99 -8.94
C LYS A 69 -6.65 8.59 -7.66
N VAL A 70 -6.95 9.84 -7.44
CA VAL A 70 -6.63 10.53 -6.17
C VAL A 70 -7.23 9.76 -4.99
N GLY A 71 -6.40 9.51 -3.97
CA GLY A 71 -6.75 8.71 -2.79
C GLY A 71 -6.25 7.26 -2.85
N ASP A 72 -5.90 6.75 -4.01
CA ASP A 72 -5.31 5.40 -4.12
C ASP A 72 -3.90 5.38 -3.54
N ALA A 73 -3.55 4.27 -2.87
CA ALA A 73 -2.19 4.00 -2.45
C ALA A 73 -1.52 3.11 -3.51
N VAL A 74 -0.37 3.53 -3.96
CA VAL A 74 0.34 2.90 -5.08
C VAL A 74 1.83 2.71 -4.78
N LEU A 75 2.44 1.73 -5.42
CA LEU A 75 3.88 1.60 -5.54
C LEU A 75 4.30 2.33 -6.81
N ALA A 76 5.19 3.31 -6.70
CA ALA A 76 5.65 4.09 -7.84
C ALA A 76 7.18 4.24 -7.83
N GLU A 77 7.77 4.28 -9.01
CA GLU A 77 9.17 4.59 -9.22
C GLU A 77 9.32 6.10 -9.38
N ILE A 78 9.97 6.77 -8.43
CA ILE A 78 10.14 8.23 -8.41
C ILE A 78 11.49 8.70 -8.99
N ALA A 79 12.41 7.79 -9.17
CA ALA A 79 13.69 7.94 -9.86
C ALA A 79 14.19 6.53 -10.21
N PRO A 80 15.13 6.36 -11.13
CA PRO A 80 15.65 5.06 -11.54
C PRO A 80 16.04 4.18 -10.34
N GLY A 81 15.35 3.05 -10.16
CA GLY A 81 15.53 2.11 -9.05
C GLY A 81 14.98 2.58 -7.69
N LYS A 82 14.46 3.80 -7.57
CA LYS A 82 13.93 4.33 -6.33
C LYS A 82 12.41 4.27 -6.28
N TYR A 83 11.88 3.41 -5.44
CA TYR A 83 10.44 3.19 -5.28
C TYR A 83 9.91 3.74 -3.97
N VAL A 84 8.68 4.24 -4.01
CA VAL A 84 7.90 4.63 -2.82
C VAL A 84 6.52 3.99 -2.87
N TYR A 85 5.98 3.68 -1.69
CA TYR A 85 4.60 3.27 -1.53
C TYR A 85 3.84 4.37 -0.80
N HIS A 86 3.12 5.19 -1.57
CA HIS A 86 2.46 6.39 -1.06
C HIS A 86 1.07 6.57 -1.67
N ARG A 87 0.32 7.52 -1.13
CA ARG A 87 -1.01 7.90 -1.62
C ARG A 87 -0.90 8.92 -2.74
N ILE A 88 -1.70 8.77 -3.78
CA ILE A 88 -1.89 9.79 -4.81
C ILE A 88 -2.69 10.95 -4.22
N ILE A 89 -2.14 12.16 -4.27
CA ILE A 89 -2.79 13.39 -3.80
C ILE A 89 -3.20 14.33 -4.93
N SER A 90 -2.58 14.25 -6.11
CA SER A 90 -3.08 14.89 -7.35
C SER A 90 -2.62 14.11 -8.57
N ILE A 91 -3.37 14.27 -9.66
CA ILE A 91 -3.05 13.80 -11.01
C ILE A 91 -3.32 14.97 -11.94
N GLU A 92 -2.31 15.43 -12.67
CA GLU A 92 -2.35 16.55 -13.59
C GLU A 92 -1.77 16.09 -14.94
N GLY A 93 -2.64 15.70 -15.85
CA GLY A 93 -2.23 15.03 -17.08
C GLY A 93 -1.51 13.72 -16.78
N ASP A 94 -0.22 13.65 -17.14
CA ASP A 94 0.64 12.49 -16.90
C ASP A 94 1.40 12.57 -15.55
N LYS A 95 1.35 13.72 -14.87
CA LYS A 95 2.06 13.98 -13.64
C LYS A 95 1.26 13.51 -12.42
N VAL A 96 1.82 12.59 -11.67
CA VAL A 96 1.26 12.06 -10.42
C VAL A 96 2.05 12.61 -9.23
N THR A 97 1.34 13.22 -8.28
CA THR A 97 1.94 13.68 -7.03
C THR A 97 1.54 12.72 -5.89
N LEU A 98 2.56 12.27 -5.18
CA LEU A 98 2.44 11.27 -4.13
C LEU A 98 2.79 11.86 -2.77
N ARG A 99 2.13 11.38 -1.70
CA ARG A 99 2.51 11.69 -0.33
C ARG A 99 2.19 10.54 0.62
N GLY A 100 3.13 10.20 1.48
CA GLY A 100 2.88 9.28 2.58
C GLY A 100 1.93 9.86 3.61
N ASP A 101 1.02 9.05 4.15
CA ASP A 101 0.06 9.49 5.17
C ASP A 101 0.76 9.95 6.45
N GLY A 102 1.89 9.33 6.80
CA GLY A 102 2.73 9.68 7.93
C GLY A 102 3.67 10.88 7.70
N ASN A 103 3.71 11.42 6.48
CA ASN A 103 4.56 12.56 6.14
C ASN A 103 3.78 13.87 6.36
N VAL A 104 4.28 14.72 7.25
CA VAL A 104 3.72 16.06 7.48
C VAL A 104 4.00 16.96 6.29
N TYR A 105 5.23 16.91 5.80
CA TYR A 105 5.73 17.65 4.66
C TYR A 105 6.38 16.69 3.67
N GLY A 106 6.63 17.20 2.49
CA GLY A 106 7.27 16.44 1.43
C GLY A 106 6.25 15.67 0.59
N THR A 107 6.46 15.78 -0.71
CA THR A 107 5.73 15.05 -1.75
C THR A 107 6.76 14.52 -2.73
N GLU A 108 6.44 13.42 -3.34
CA GLU A 108 7.21 12.88 -4.47
C GLU A 108 6.36 13.00 -5.73
N GLN A 109 7.02 12.98 -6.87
CA GLN A 109 6.39 13.08 -8.17
C GLN A 109 6.91 11.95 -9.07
N CYS A 110 6.05 11.43 -9.90
CA CYS A 110 6.37 10.49 -10.96
C CYS A 110 5.43 10.73 -12.15
N ARG A 111 5.66 10.02 -13.25
CA ARG A 111 4.71 9.95 -14.36
C ARG A 111 3.70 8.85 -14.09
N LEU A 112 2.58 8.89 -14.79
CA LEU A 112 1.54 7.87 -14.67
C LEU A 112 2.08 6.47 -15.06
N GLU A 113 2.95 6.39 -16.05
CA GLU A 113 3.63 5.15 -16.48
C GLU A 113 4.60 4.55 -15.46
N ASP A 114 5.07 5.38 -14.50
CA ASP A 114 5.97 4.97 -13.42
C ASP A 114 5.22 4.39 -12.21
N VAL A 115 3.88 4.41 -12.23
CA VAL A 115 3.07 3.72 -11.23
C VAL A 115 3.18 2.21 -11.47
N ALA A 116 4.02 1.55 -10.70
CA ALA A 116 4.36 0.15 -10.88
C ALA A 116 3.26 -0.82 -10.41
N ALA A 117 2.49 -0.42 -9.39
CA ALA A 117 1.41 -1.24 -8.84
C ALA A 117 0.37 -0.42 -8.10
N ALA A 118 -0.88 -0.88 -8.14
CA ALA A 118 -1.97 -0.40 -7.31
C ALA A 118 -2.22 -1.34 -6.13
N THR A 119 -2.80 -0.82 -5.06
CA THR A 119 -3.19 -1.64 -3.91
C THR A 119 -4.52 -2.33 -4.18
N LYS A 120 -4.52 -3.66 -4.05
CA LYS A 120 -5.73 -4.49 -4.06
C LYS A 120 -6.31 -4.63 -2.66
N GLU A 121 -5.46 -4.96 -1.69
CA GLU A 121 -5.85 -5.18 -0.31
C GLU A 121 -4.81 -4.64 0.67
N LEU A 122 -5.30 -4.27 1.86
CA LEU A 122 -4.48 -3.87 3.00
C LEU A 122 -4.75 -4.87 4.15
N ILE A 123 -3.73 -5.58 4.58
CA ILE A 123 -3.84 -6.56 5.65
C ILE A 123 -3.31 -5.92 6.94
N ARG A 124 -4.24 -5.60 7.85
CA ARG A 124 -3.94 -4.87 9.08
C ARG A 124 -4.29 -5.72 10.30
N LYS A 125 -3.31 -6.00 11.16
CA LYS A 125 -3.48 -6.89 12.32
C LYS A 125 -4.14 -8.23 11.94
N GLY A 126 -3.76 -8.81 10.80
CA GLY A 126 -4.30 -10.07 10.29
C GLY A 126 -5.69 -9.97 9.62
N ARG A 127 -6.30 -8.79 9.58
CA ARG A 127 -7.59 -8.57 8.88
C ARG A 127 -7.37 -7.92 7.53
N SER A 128 -7.99 -8.45 6.48
CA SER A 128 -7.94 -7.87 5.15
C SER A 128 -9.00 -6.79 4.96
N TYR A 129 -8.60 -5.72 4.30
CA TYR A 129 -9.44 -4.60 3.89
C TYR A 129 -9.20 -4.34 2.41
N SER A 130 -10.26 -4.44 1.61
CA SER A 130 -10.16 -4.07 0.19
C SER A 130 -9.80 -2.59 0.03
N ALA A 131 -8.90 -2.27 -0.87
CA ALA A 131 -8.56 -0.89 -1.22
C ALA A 131 -9.74 -0.13 -1.86
N GLN A 132 -10.74 -0.85 -2.41
CA GLN A 132 -12.00 -0.27 -2.89
C GLN A 132 -13.10 -0.29 -1.80
N GLY A 133 -12.80 -0.85 -0.63
CA GLY A 133 -13.75 -1.01 0.47
C GLY A 133 -14.05 0.27 1.24
N LYS A 134 -15.16 0.25 1.98
CA LYS A 134 -15.62 1.40 2.77
C LYS A 134 -14.57 1.90 3.76
N ALA A 135 -13.87 0.99 4.46
CA ALA A 135 -12.88 1.35 5.48
C ALA A 135 -11.74 2.22 4.90
N TRP A 136 -11.18 1.83 3.76
CA TRP A 136 -10.15 2.62 3.09
C TRP A 136 -10.69 3.94 2.54
N ARG A 137 -11.87 3.92 1.93
CA ARG A 137 -12.51 5.13 1.38
C ARG A 137 -12.81 6.17 2.45
N TYR A 138 -13.40 5.76 3.59
CA TYR A 138 -13.64 6.67 4.71
C TYR A 138 -12.35 7.21 5.31
N TYR A 139 -11.37 6.33 5.53
CA TYR A 139 -10.06 6.78 5.99
C TYR A 139 -9.44 7.78 5.02
N SER A 140 -9.44 7.50 3.72
CA SER A 140 -8.88 8.39 2.69
C SER A 140 -9.58 9.74 2.64
N ALA A 141 -10.89 9.77 2.80
CA ALA A 141 -11.69 11.00 2.78
C ALA A 141 -11.48 11.84 4.04
N LEU A 142 -11.31 11.19 5.20
CA LEU A 142 -11.14 11.88 6.49
C LEU A 142 -9.69 12.24 6.80
N TRP A 143 -8.72 11.61 6.13
CA TRP A 143 -7.31 11.88 6.40
C TRP A 143 -6.90 13.27 5.89
N PRO A 144 -6.47 14.18 6.77
CA PRO A 144 -6.34 15.59 6.40
C PRO A 144 -5.24 15.81 5.35
N SER A 145 -5.54 16.65 4.38
CA SER A 145 -4.55 17.20 3.44
C SER A 145 -3.68 18.27 4.07
N TRP A 146 -4.18 18.97 5.08
CA TRP A 146 -3.52 20.10 5.76
C TRP A 146 -2.41 19.62 6.69
N SER A 147 -1.23 20.18 6.52
CA SER A 147 -0.03 19.82 7.28
C SER A 147 -0.19 20.01 8.80
N PHE A 148 -0.90 21.06 9.24
CA PHE A 148 -1.14 21.30 10.66
C PHE A 148 -1.99 20.20 11.31
N ALA A 149 -3.17 19.90 10.73
CA ALA A 149 -4.04 18.86 11.24
C ALA A 149 -3.36 17.49 11.24
N ARG A 150 -2.62 17.18 10.16
CA ARG A 150 -1.83 15.95 10.04
C ARG A 150 -0.76 15.86 11.14
N ARG A 151 -0.04 16.96 11.43
CA ARG A 151 0.95 17.01 12.51
C ARG A 151 0.34 16.68 13.87
N VAL A 152 -0.81 17.32 14.19
CA VAL A 152 -1.52 17.08 15.45
C VAL A 152 -1.96 15.63 15.58
N LEU A 153 -2.64 15.10 14.55
CA LEU A 153 -3.11 13.71 14.55
C LEU A 153 -1.97 12.69 14.65
N LEU A 154 -0.86 12.91 13.95
CA LEU A 154 0.31 12.03 14.04
C LEU A 154 0.99 12.11 15.41
N LYS A 155 1.02 13.30 16.03
CA LYS A 155 1.51 13.46 17.40
C LYS A 155 0.64 12.68 18.39
N LEU A 156 -0.68 12.84 18.33
CA LEU A 156 -1.62 12.09 19.15
C LEU A 156 -1.49 10.58 18.94
N TYR A 157 -1.39 10.14 17.70
CA TYR A 157 -1.16 8.72 17.37
C TYR A 157 0.12 8.16 18.00
N ARG A 158 1.24 8.91 17.97
CA ARG A 158 2.50 8.51 18.60
C ARG A 158 2.36 8.40 20.11
N MET A 159 1.70 9.37 20.74
CA MET A 159 1.45 9.35 22.18
C MET A 159 0.63 8.12 22.58
N LEU A 160 -0.50 7.86 21.91
CA LEU A 160 -1.34 6.69 22.18
C LEU A 160 -0.62 5.36 21.93
N LYS A 161 0.36 5.32 21.03
CA LYS A 161 1.16 4.12 20.77
C LYS A 161 2.23 3.88 21.85
N LEU A 162 2.77 4.92 22.45
CA LEU A 162 3.77 4.81 23.54
C LEU A 162 3.14 4.33 24.84
N TYR A 163 1.82 4.47 25.01
CA TYR A 163 1.06 3.97 26.16
C TYR A 163 0.53 2.53 26.00
N LYS A 164 0.84 1.83 24.90
CA LYS A 164 0.50 0.42 24.65
C LYS A 164 1.75 -0.44 24.60
#